data_135bb55f48511de30217d6d92f227fd9
#
_entry.id   135bb55f48511de30217d6d92f227fd9
#
_cell.length_a   1.000
_cell.length_b   1.000
_cell.length_c   1.000
_cell.angle_alpha   90.00
_cell.angle_beta   90.00
_cell.angle_gamma   90.00
#
_symmetry.space_group_name_H-M   'P 1'
#
loop_
_entity.id
_entity.type
_entity.pdbx_description
1 polymer ?
#
loop_
_entity_poly.entity_id
_entity_poly.type
_entity_poly.pdbx_seq_one_letter_code
_entity_poly.pdbx_strand_id
1 'polypeptide(L)'
;DVGTNSNVPNALIYPMPKTALEGKFSIPFCMAIAVLERRAGIAQFQDRKVRDKKVIELMKRVTLYVDDELEKLGYDQVRSRVRIALKDGRTIEGRYDVARGHPQKPMSWAELGDKFRDCAALVLPDKNAEDIVELIARVEELNSLSPLIRALTGGRAKSTQKTKVGKPGSRKWSRTRRA
;
A
#
# COMPACT_ATOMS: atom_id res chain seq x y z
N ASP A 1 -20.73 -9.51 -3.05
CA ASP A 1 -21.13 -8.35 -3.87
C ASP A 1 -20.56 -7.09 -3.24
N VAL A 2 -20.09 -6.16 -4.08
CA VAL A 2 -19.56 -4.87 -3.65
C VAL A 2 -20.24 -3.77 -4.46
N GLY A 3 -21.09 -2.99 -3.80
CA GLY A 3 -21.76 -1.82 -4.36
C GLY A 3 -20.93 -0.57 -4.06
N THR A 4 -20.74 0.28 -5.08
CA THR A 4 -19.98 1.55 -4.99
C THR A 4 -20.62 2.61 -5.88
N ASN A 5 -20.10 3.84 -5.88
CA ASN A 5 -20.40 4.80 -6.93
C ASN A 5 -19.60 4.50 -8.21
N SER A 6 -19.97 5.13 -9.33
CA SER A 6 -19.39 4.87 -10.66
C SER A 6 -17.90 5.24 -10.79
N ASN A 7 -17.35 6.09 -9.92
CA ASN A 7 -15.93 6.42 -9.92
C ASN A 7 -15.05 5.21 -9.58
N VAL A 8 -15.55 4.30 -8.73
CA VAL A 8 -14.74 3.16 -8.27
C VAL A 8 -14.45 2.17 -9.40
N PRO A 9 -15.44 1.64 -10.17
CA PRO A 9 -15.14 0.75 -11.29
C PRO A 9 -14.33 1.44 -12.40
N ASN A 10 -14.43 2.76 -12.55
CA ASN A 10 -13.63 3.51 -13.52
C ASN A 10 -12.14 3.63 -13.09
N ALA A 11 -11.85 3.60 -11.80
CA ALA A 11 -10.50 3.69 -11.26
C ALA A 11 -9.88 2.30 -10.99
N LEU A 12 -10.70 1.33 -10.52
CA LEU A 12 -10.24 0.00 -10.12
C LEU A 12 -10.60 -1.03 -11.20
N ILE A 13 -9.89 -0.95 -12.32
CA ILE A 13 -10.24 -1.54 -13.61
C ILE A 13 -9.85 -3.02 -13.79
N TYR A 14 -9.23 -3.66 -12.81
CA TYR A 14 -8.74 -5.03 -12.95
C TYR A 14 -9.66 -6.05 -12.26
N PRO A 15 -10.65 -6.66 -12.93
CA PRO A 15 -11.49 -7.69 -12.34
C PRO A 15 -10.70 -8.98 -12.05
N MET A 16 -9.68 -9.29 -12.87
CA MET A 16 -8.81 -10.47 -12.74
C MET A 16 -7.35 -10.04 -12.90
N PRO A 17 -6.73 -9.47 -11.85
CA PRO A 17 -5.36 -8.99 -11.92
C PRO A 17 -4.36 -10.13 -12.12
N LYS A 18 -3.22 -9.83 -12.76
CA LYS A 18 -2.12 -10.77 -13.05
C LYS A 18 -0.85 -10.44 -12.27
N THR A 19 -0.74 -9.21 -11.78
CA THR A 19 0.42 -8.70 -11.06
C THR A 19 0.01 -8.05 -9.73
N ALA A 20 0.97 -7.92 -8.82
CA ALA A 20 0.76 -7.22 -7.55
C ALA A 20 0.29 -5.77 -7.74
N LEU A 21 0.80 -5.10 -8.79
CA LEU A 21 0.37 -3.73 -9.11
C LEU A 21 -1.10 -3.69 -9.53
N GLU A 22 -1.50 -4.55 -10.45
CA GLU A 22 -2.91 -4.67 -10.87
C GLU A 22 -3.82 -5.04 -9.68
N GLY A 23 -3.33 -5.87 -8.75
CA GLY A 23 -4.05 -6.24 -7.53
C GLY A 23 -4.45 -5.04 -6.67
N LYS A 24 -3.63 -3.97 -6.66
CA LYS A 24 -3.94 -2.73 -5.94
C LYS A 24 -5.13 -1.96 -6.55
N PHE A 25 -5.44 -2.24 -7.81
CA PHE A 25 -6.54 -1.63 -8.55
C PHE A 25 -7.63 -2.66 -8.87
N SER A 26 -7.83 -3.66 -7.99
CA SER A 26 -8.79 -4.74 -8.13
C SER A 26 -9.63 -4.92 -6.87
N ILE A 27 -10.90 -4.58 -6.93
CA ILE A 27 -11.86 -4.88 -5.85
C ILE A 27 -11.99 -6.39 -5.63
N PRO A 28 -12.15 -7.24 -6.68
CA PRO A 28 -12.21 -8.68 -6.47
C PRO A 28 -11.00 -9.25 -5.72
N PHE A 29 -9.79 -8.80 -6.05
CA PHE A 29 -8.59 -9.24 -5.32
C PHE A 29 -8.59 -8.77 -3.87
N CYS A 30 -8.89 -7.50 -3.62
CA CYS A 30 -8.94 -6.95 -2.27
C CYS A 30 -9.96 -7.68 -1.39
N MET A 31 -11.15 -8.00 -1.94
CA MET A 31 -12.16 -8.77 -1.22
C MET A 31 -11.71 -10.22 -0.97
N ALA A 32 -11.18 -10.89 -1.98
CA ALA A 32 -10.71 -12.27 -1.85
C ALA A 32 -9.60 -12.40 -0.80
N ILE A 33 -8.61 -11.51 -0.83
CA ILE A 33 -7.49 -11.56 0.12
C ILE A 33 -7.94 -11.21 1.54
N ALA A 34 -8.84 -10.23 1.70
CA ALA A 34 -9.39 -9.86 3.00
C ALA A 34 -10.21 -11.00 3.63
N VAL A 35 -10.98 -11.75 2.83
CA VAL A 35 -11.72 -12.93 3.31
C VAL A 35 -10.80 -14.07 3.71
N LEU A 36 -9.77 -14.36 2.90
CA LEU A 36 -8.86 -15.49 3.11
C LEU A 36 -7.84 -15.25 4.22
N GLU A 37 -7.28 -14.03 4.29
CA GLU A 37 -6.18 -13.71 5.19
C GLU A 37 -6.55 -12.75 6.33
N ARG A 38 -7.79 -12.26 6.34
CA ARG A 38 -8.30 -11.27 7.33
C ARG A 38 -7.46 -10.00 7.39
N ARG A 39 -6.67 -9.76 6.34
CA ARG A 39 -5.75 -8.64 6.22
C ARG A 39 -5.56 -8.28 4.74
N ALA A 40 -5.36 -6.98 4.46
CA ALA A 40 -5.01 -6.45 3.15
C ALA A 40 -3.88 -5.41 3.30
N GLY A 41 -2.77 -5.82 3.92
CA GLY A 41 -1.55 -5.02 4.07
C GLY A 41 -0.57 -5.24 2.91
N ILE A 42 0.61 -4.62 2.98
CA ILE A 42 1.62 -4.67 1.91
C ILE A 42 2.03 -6.12 1.56
N ALA A 43 2.15 -6.99 2.57
CA ALA A 43 2.53 -8.39 2.38
C ALA A 43 1.54 -9.20 1.53
N GLN A 44 0.28 -8.74 1.41
CA GLN A 44 -0.75 -9.38 0.60
C GLN A 44 -0.65 -8.98 -0.87
N PHE A 45 -0.12 -7.80 -1.18
CA PHE A 45 0.01 -7.32 -2.57
C PHE A 45 1.33 -7.79 -3.20
N GLN A 46 1.42 -9.11 -3.44
CA GLN A 46 2.54 -9.76 -4.10
C GLN A 46 2.04 -10.63 -5.26
N ASP A 47 2.84 -10.77 -6.31
CA ASP A 47 2.48 -11.57 -7.50
C ASP A 47 2.05 -12.99 -7.15
N ARG A 48 2.73 -13.63 -6.18
CA ARG A 48 2.38 -14.97 -5.70
C ARG A 48 0.96 -15.06 -5.11
N LYS A 49 0.50 -13.99 -4.45
CA LYS A 49 -0.83 -13.91 -3.87
C LYS A 49 -1.90 -13.70 -4.93
N VAL A 50 -1.62 -12.83 -5.89
CA VAL A 50 -2.51 -12.60 -7.04
C VAL A 50 -2.71 -13.88 -7.86
N ARG A 51 -1.67 -14.71 -7.98
CA ARG A 51 -1.67 -15.97 -8.73
C ARG A 51 -2.07 -17.19 -7.90
N ASP A 52 -2.38 -17.02 -6.62
CA ASP A 52 -2.84 -18.13 -5.77
C ASP A 52 -4.20 -18.63 -6.24
N LYS A 53 -4.31 -19.95 -6.45
CA LYS A 53 -5.53 -20.60 -6.96
C LYS A 53 -6.76 -20.32 -6.08
N LYS A 54 -6.59 -20.31 -4.74
CA LYS A 54 -7.70 -20.03 -3.81
C LYS A 54 -8.18 -18.60 -3.91
N VAL A 55 -7.24 -17.66 -4.09
CA VAL A 55 -7.56 -16.24 -4.31
C VAL A 55 -8.30 -16.08 -5.64
N ILE A 56 -7.79 -16.69 -6.73
CA ILE A 56 -8.42 -16.64 -8.05
C ILE A 56 -9.86 -17.20 -8.01
N GLU A 57 -10.07 -18.35 -7.37
CA GLU A 57 -11.41 -18.94 -7.27
C GLU A 57 -12.37 -18.05 -6.47
N LEU A 58 -11.87 -17.36 -5.45
CA LEU A 58 -12.72 -16.45 -4.69
C LEU A 58 -12.97 -15.14 -5.45
N MET A 59 -11.98 -14.60 -6.18
CA MET A 59 -12.16 -13.43 -7.05
C MET A 59 -13.31 -13.62 -8.04
N LYS A 60 -13.43 -14.81 -8.66
CA LYS A 60 -14.51 -15.14 -9.61
C LYS A 60 -15.91 -15.02 -9.00
N ARG A 61 -16.01 -15.04 -7.68
CA ARG A 61 -17.27 -14.96 -6.92
C ARG A 61 -17.57 -13.55 -6.44
N VAL A 62 -16.71 -12.59 -6.72
CA VAL A 62 -16.89 -11.20 -6.32
C VAL A 62 -17.49 -10.42 -7.48
N THR A 63 -18.65 -9.81 -7.26
CA THR A 63 -19.31 -8.92 -8.19
C THR A 63 -19.15 -7.48 -7.71
N LEU A 64 -18.56 -6.62 -8.55
CA LEU A 64 -18.54 -5.17 -8.37
C LEU A 64 -19.66 -4.56 -9.19
N TYR A 65 -20.47 -3.68 -8.59
CA TYR A 65 -21.58 -3.02 -9.28
C TYR A 65 -21.72 -1.56 -8.79
N VAL A 66 -22.37 -0.75 -9.61
CA VAL A 66 -22.77 0.61 -9.23
C VAL A 66 -24.06 0.50 -8.42
N ASP A 67 -24.01 0.97 -7.17
CA ASP A 67 -25.16 1.00 -6.26
C ASP A 67 -25.88 2.35 -6.41
N ASP A 68 -27.14 2.32 -6.86
CA ASP A 68 -27.93 3.52 -7.14
C ASP A 68 -28.10 4.46 -5.96
N GLU A 69 -28.14 3.93 -4.72
CA GLU A 69 -28.20 4.77 -3.52
C GLU A 69 -26.87 5.48 -3.28
N LEU A 70 -25.76 4.75 -3.44
CA LEU A 70 -24.41 5.32 -3.25
C LEU A 70 -24.09 6.32 -4.36
N GLU A 71 -24.55 6.07 -5.57
CA GLU A 71 -24.40 6.98 -6.72
C GLU A 71 -25.09 8.32 -6.45
N LYS A 72 -26.32 8.30 -5.97
CA LYS A 72 -27.11 9.50 -5.66
C LYS A 72 -26.50 10.35 -4.53
N LEU A 73 -25.65 9.77 -3.67
CA LEU A 73 -24.94 10.50 -2.62
C LEU A 73 -23.73 11.30 -3.13
N GLY A 74 -23.42 11.21 -4.43
CA GLY A 74 -22.33 11.95 -5.06
C GLY A 74 -20.95 11.36 -4.83
N TYR A 75 -19.91 12.12 -5.17
CA TYR A 75 -18.53 11.65 -5.33
C TYR A 75 -17.54 12.25 -4.31
N ASP A 76 -18.02 13.00 -3.35
CA ASP A 76 -17.22 13.62 -2.29
C ASP A 76 -16.54 12.59 -1.36
N GLN A 77 -17.13 11.38 -1.29
CA GLN A 77 -16.62 10.27 -0.52
C GLN A 77 -16.65 8.97 -1.34
N VAL A 78 -15.68 8.09 -1.08
CA VAL A 78 -15.65 6.75 -1.68
C VAL A 78 -16.42 5.80 -0.77
N ARG A 79 -17.72 5.70 -1.02
CA ARG A 79 -18.65 4.86 -0.26
C ARG A 79 -18.67 3.45 -0.82
N SER A 80 -18.90 2.47 0.06
CA SER A 80 -19.04 1.07 -0.36
C SER A 80 -20.07 0.34 0.50
N ARG A 81 -20.79 -0.59 -0.13
CA ARG A 81 -21.66 -1.58 0.51
C ARG A 81 -21.14 -2.96 0.15
N VAL A 82 -20.81 -3.76 1.15
CA VAL A 82 -20.30 -5.13 0.95
C VAL A 82 -21.34 -6.11 1.47
N ARG A 83 -21.72 -7.09 0.63
CA ARG A 83 -22.60 -8.18 0.98
C ARG A 83 -21.90 -9.51 0.75
N ILE A 84 -21.88 -10.37 1.77
CA ILE A 84 -21.27 -11.70 1.71
C ILE A 84 -22.34 -12.74 1.99
N ALA A 85 -22.67 -13.55 0.98
CA ALA A 85 -23.54 -14.72 1.13
C ALA A 85 -22.71 -15.91 1.66
N LEU A 86 -23.12 -16.49 2.76
CA LEU A 86 -22.48 -17.64 3.38
C LEU A 86 -23.09 -18.96 2.88
N LYS A 87 -22.36 -20.04 3.02
CA LYS A 87 -22.81 -21.39 2.60
C LYS A 87 -24.01 -21.91 3.39
N ASP A 88 -24.21 -21.42 4.60
CA ASP A 88 -25.34 -21.77 5.47
C ASP A 88 -26.61 -20.95 5.19
N GLY A 89 -26.61 -20.14 4.13
CA GLY A 89 -27.72 -19.30 3.72
C GLY A 89 -27.78 -17.92 4.39
N ARG A 90 -26.96 -17.65 5.40
CA ARG A 90 -26.89 -16.32 6.02
C ARG A 90 -26.20 -15.33 5.08
N THR A 91 -26.58 -14.07 5.24
CA THR A 91 -25.92 -12.94 4.56
C THR A 91 -25.35 -11.99 5.61
N ILE A 92 -24.11 -11.58 5.39
CA ILE A 92 -23.45 -10.53 6.16
C ILE A 92 -23.39 -9.29 5.26
N GLU A 93 -23.82 -8.15 5.78
CA GLU A 93 -23.78 -6.89 5.06
C GLU A 93 -23.13 -5.80 5.92
N GLY A 94 -22.35 -4.93 5.27
CA GLY A 94 -21.74 -3.76 5.89
C GLY A 94 -21.66 -2.61 4.89
N ARG A 95 -21.89 -1.40 5.39
CA ARG A 95 -21.71 -0.14 4.64
C ARG A 95 -20.60 0.69 5.26
N TYR A 96 -19.79 1.28 4.41
CA TYR A 96 -18.65 2.12 4.79
C TYR A 96 -18.68 3.39 3.95
N ASP A 97 -18.94 4.52 4.61
CA ASP A 97 -19.01 5.83 3.93
C ASP A 97 -17.68 6.58 4.01
N VAL A 98 -16.87 6.30 5.02
CA VAL A 98 -15.61 7.00 5.26
C VAL A 98 -14.47 6.01 5.53
N ALA A 99 -13.42 6.09 4.74
CA ALA A 99 -12.23 5.25 4.91
C ALA A 99 -11.50 5.58 6.23
N ARG A 100 -10.86 4.56 6.84
CA ARG A 100 -9.96 4.76 7.98
C ARG A 100 -8.79 5.67 7.57
N GLY A 101 -8.51 6.69 8.38
CA GLY A 101 -7.49 7.70 8.12
C GLY A 101 -8.00 8.94 7.39
N HIS A 102 -9.28 8.97 7.00
CA HIS A 102 -9.93 10.19 6.54
C HIS A 102 -10.07 11.21 7.70
N PRO A 103 -10.09 12.54 7.48
CA PRO A 103 -10.25 13.52 8.53
C PRO A 103 -11.46 13.30 9.45
N GLN A 104 -12.56 12.77 8.92
CA GLN A 104 -13.75 12.39 9.70
C GLN A 104 -13.61 11.08 10.48
N LYS A 105 -12.57 10.27 10.18
CA LYS A 105 -12.25 9.01 10.84
C LYS A 105 -10.73 8.86 10.96
N PRO A 106 -10.08 9.73 11.75
CA PRO A 106 -8.63 9.73 11.88
C PRO A 106 -8.13 8.42 12.50
N MET A 107 -6.92 8.05 12.15
CA MET A 107 -6.23 6.95 12.81
C MET A 107 -5.71 7.39 14.17
N SER A 108 -5.84 6.52 15.16
CA SER A 108 -5.18 6.69 16.45
C SER A 108 -3.65 6.56 16.29
N TRP A 109 -2.90 7.00 17.30
CA TRP A 109 -1.45 6.83 17.33
C TRP A 109 -1.03 5.36 17.26
N ALA A 110 -1.74 4.48 17.96
CA ALA A 110 -1.51 3.04 17.90
C ALA A 110 -1.69 2.48 16.47
N GLU A 111 -2.77 2.85 15.78
CA GLU A 111 -3.03 2.42 14.40
C GLU A 111 -1.98 2.96 13.42
N LEU A 112 -1.48 4.18 13.62
CA LEU A 112 -0.38 4.73 12.83
C LEU A 112 0.91 3.95 13.07
N GLY A 113 1.20 3.61 14.33
CA GLY A 113 2.32 2.76 14.71
C GLY A 113 2.25 1.37 14.08
N ASP A 114 1.08 0.73 14.09
CA ASP A 114 0.87 -0.58 13.44
C ASP A 114 1.08 -0.51 11.93
N LYS A 115 0.57 0.54 11.29
CA LYS A 115 0.80 0.77 9.88
C LYS A 115 2.28 0.99 9.56
N PHE A 116 2.99 1.75 10.40
CA PHE A 116 4.42 1.95 10.25
C PHE A 116 5.19 0.64 10.39
N ARG A 117 4.91 -0.17 11.42
CA ARG A 117 5.54 -1.49 11.63
C ARG A 117 5.34 -2.42 10.43
N ASP A 118 4.13 -2.47 9.88
CA ASP A 118 3.81 -3.26 8.69
C ASP A 118 4.66 -2.85 7.47
N CYS A 119 4.87 -1.56 7.30
CA CYS A 119 5.73 -1.04 6.23
C CYS A 119 7.22 -1.27 6.53
N ALA A 120 7.65 -1.03 7.76
CA ALA A 120 9.04 -1.12 8.18
C ALA A 120 9.58 -2.55 8.16
N ALA A 121 8.74 -3.54 8.47
CA ALA A 121 9.10 -4.97 8.49
C ALA A 121 9.69 -5.49 7.16
N LEU A 122 9.51 -4.77 6.06
CA LEU A 122 10.11 -5.12 4.77
C LEU A 122 11.58 -4.73 4.65
N VAL A 123 12.05 -3.79 5.47
CA VAL A 123 13.36 -3.13 5.26
C VAL A 123 14.13 -2.88 6.56
N LEU A 124 13.47 -2.93 7.71
CA LEU A 124 14.07 -2.68 9.02
C LEU A 124 13.89 -3.88 9.95
N PRO A 125 14.85 -4.14 10.85
CA PRO A 125 14.63 -5.04 11.98
C PRO A 125 13.53 -4.53 12.91
N ASP A 126 12.77 -5.44 13.53
CA ASP A 126 11.64 -5.10 14.41
C ASP A 126 12.05 -4.12 15.53
N LYS A 127 13.21 -4.35 16.16
CA LYS A 127 13.73 -3.44 17.19
C LYS A 127 13.89 -2.00 16.69
N ASN A 128 14.40 -1.82 15.48
CA ASN A 128 14.54 -0.48 14.90
C ASN A 128 13.17 0.19 14.66
N ALA A 129 12.18 -0.59 14.27
CA ALA A 129 10.83 -0.09 14.07
C ALA A 129 10.22 0.40 15.40
N GLU A 130 10.40 -0.34 16.50
CA GLU A 130 9.95 0.08 17.83
C GLU A 130 10.68 1.33 18.29
N ASP A 131 12.02 1.35 18.21
CA ASP A 131 12.84 2.52 18.59
C ASP A 131 12.38 3.78 17.81
N ILE A 132 12.02 3.65 16.53
CA ILE A 132 11.52 4.76 15.71
C ILE A 132 10.16 5.24 16.21
N VAL A 133 9.22 4.34 16.50
CA VAL A 133 7.89 4.71 17.02
C VAL A 133 8.02 5.48 18.32
N GLU A 134 8.88 5.01 19.25
CA GLU A 134 9.13 5.69 20.51
C GLU A 134 9.80 7.07 20.34
N LEU A 135 10.80 7.16 19.44
CA LEU A 135 11.50 8.43 19.17
C LEU A 135 10.55 9.46 18.52
N ILE A 136 9.66 9.02 17.62
CA ILE A 136 8.70 9.93 17.00
C ILE A 136 7.63 10.36 18.01
N ALA A 137 7.20 9.48 18.93
CA ALA A 137 6.23 9.83 19.97
C ALA A 137 6.69 11.00 20.88
N ARG A 138 7.99 11.19 20.98
CA ARG A 138 8.61 12.27 21.79
C ARG A 138 9.59 13.12 20.97
N VAL A 139 9.34 13.29 19.67
CA VAL A 139 10.28 14.00 18.77
C VAL A 139 10.56 15.43 19.22
N GLU A 140 9.59 16.08 19.84
CA GLU A 140 9.70 17.45 20.36
C GLU A 140 10.62 17.56 21.57
N GLU A 141 10.86 16.45 22.28
CA GLU A 141 11.77 16.39 23.45
C GLU A 141 13.21 16.07 23.07
N LEU A 142 13.46 15.73 21.79
CA LEU A 142 14.78 15.31 21.34
C LEU A 142 15.73 16.52 21.19
N ASN A 143 16.85 16.51 21.88
CA ASN A 143 17.93 17.49 21.68
C ASN A 143 18.62 17.37 20.29
N SER A 144 18.43 16.22 19.61
CA SER A 144 19.01 15.95 18.29
C SER A 144 18.21 14.86 17.58
N LEU A 145 18.07 14.96 16.25
CA LEU A 145 17.45 13.95 15.40
C LEU A 145 18.40 12.77 15.09
N SER A 146 19.67 12.82 15.51
CA SER A 146 20.67 11.77 15.21
C SER A 146 20.26 10.37 15.65
N PRO A 147 19.61 10.15 16.80
CA PRO A 147 19.12 8.81 17.18
C PRO A 147 18.05 8.29 16.22
N LEU A 148 17.10 9.14 15.82
CA LEU A 148 16.05 8.79 14.88
C LEU A 148 16.62 8.43 13.49
N ILE A 149 17.56 9.23 12.98
CA ILE A 149 18.20 8.96 11.69
C ILE A 149 18.99 7.64 11.74
N ARG A 150 19.70 7.35 12.84
CA ARG A 150 20.39 6.05 13.00
C ARG A 150 19.44 4.87 13.01
N ALA A 151 18.31 4.97 13.70
CA ALA A 151 17.30 3.94 13.71
C ALA A 151 16.70 3.69 12.31
N LEU A 152 16.36 4.76 11.57
CA LEU A 152 15.85 4.72 10.19
C LEU A 152 16.84 4.10 9.19
N THR A 153 18.14 4.27 9.39
CA THR A 153 19.18 3.71 8.51
C THR A 153 19.64 2.31 8.90
N GLY A 154 18.97 1.66 9.86
CA GLY A 154 19.29 0.32 10.34
C GLY A 154 20.65 0.22 11.01
N GLY A 155 21.20 1.34 11.53
CA GLY A 155 22.52 1.39 12.16
C GLY A 155 23.69 1.20 11.18
N ARG A 156 23.45 1.05 9.90
CA ARG A 156 24.50 1.09 8.87
C ARG A 156 24.99 2.53 8.72
N ALA A 157 26.08 2.89 9.41
CA ALA A 157 26.93 3.96 8.94
C ALA A 157 27.29 3.59 7.49
N LYS A 158 26.79 4.37 6.50
CA LYS A 158 27.26 4.24 5.13
C LYS A 158 28.77 4.44 5.19
N SER A 159 29.53 3.36 4.96
CA SER A 159 30.91 3.53 4.51
C SER A 159 30.79 4.42 3.26
N THR A 160 31.32 5.62 3.35
CA THR A 160 31.51 6.50 2.22
C THR A 160 32.43 5.75 1.26
N GLN A 161 31.87 5.00 0.32
CA GLN A 161 32.60 4.61 -0.86
C GLN A 161 32.95 5.91 -1.56
N LYS A 162 34.20 6.35 -1.33
CA LYS A 162 34.85 7.35 -2.17
C LYS A 162 34.80 6.82 -3.59
N THR A 163 33.85 7.29 -4.36
CA THR A 163 33.85 7.11 -5.81
C THR A 163 35.12 7.79 -6.30
N LYS A 164 36.13 6.98 -6.68
CA LYS A 164 37.28 7.48 -7.40
C LYS A 164 36.76 8.06 -8.71
N VAL A 165 36.61 9.38 -8.75
CA VAL A 165 36.38 10.11 -9.98
C VAL A 165 37.66 9.89 -10.82
N GLY A 166 37.57 9.06 -11.82
CA GLY A 166 38.62 8.88 -12.82
C GLY A 166 38.86 10.22 -13.52
N LYS A 167 40.13 10.63 -13.59
CA LYS A 167 40.54 11.84 -14.34
C LYS A 167 39.98 11.75 -15.76
N PRO A 168 39.38 12.82 -16.31
CA PRO A 168 38.94 12.85 -17.70
C PRO A 168 40.16 12.76 -18.61
N GLY A 169 40.20 11.69 -19.43
CA GLY A 169 41.21 11.52 -20.46
C GLY A 169 41.11 12.66 -21.47
N SER A 170 42.22 13.34 -21.68
CA SER A 170 42.41 14.38 -22.71
C SER A 170 42.19 13.78 -24.11
N ARG A 171 41.03 13.99 -24.70
CA ARG A 171 40.84 13.72 -26.15
C ARG A 171 41.45 14.87 -26.92
N LYS A 172 42.59 14.56 -27.62
CA LYS A 172 43.15 15.46 -28.63
C LYS A 172 42.20 15.52 -29.83
N TRP A 173 41.66 16.67 -30.12
CA TRP A 173 40.95 16.96 -31.36
C TRP A 173 41.97 17.23 -32.46
N SER A 174 42.08 16.34 -33.46
CA SER A 174 42.82 16.61 -34.69
C SER A 174 41.95 17.45 -35.63
N ARG A 175 42.40 18.66 -35.92
CA ARG A 175 41.83 19.51 -36.98
C ARG A 175 42.32 18.97 -38.33
N THR A 176 41.42 18.33 -39.09
CA THR A 176 41.65 18.12 -40.51
C THR A 176 41.17 19.33 -41.29
N ARG A 177 42.12 20.10 -41.86
CA ARG A 177 41.82 21.09 -42.89
C ARG A 177 41.54 20.36 -44.19
N ARG A 178 40.43 20.65 -44.82
CA ARG A 178 40.26 20.38 -46.24
C ARG A 178 40.44 21.70 -47.00
N ALA A 179 41.28 21.60 -48.02
CA ALA A 179 41.44 22.55 -49.12
C ALA A 179 40.20 22.59 -49.99
#